data_fb4c6909b29cfd5b070b461d3804de62
#
_entry.id   fb4c6909b29cfd5b070b461d3804de62
#
_cell.length_a   1.000
_cell.length_b   1.000
_cell.length_c   1.000
_cell.angle_alpha   90.00
_cell.angle_beta   90.00
_cell.angle_gamma   90.00
#
_symmetry.space_group_name_H-M   'P 1'
#
loop_
_entity.id
_entity.type
_entity.pdbx_description
1 polymer ?
#
loop_
_entity_poly.entity_id
_entity_poly.type
_entity_poly.pdbx_seq_one_letter_code
_entity_poly.pdbx_strand_id
1 'polypeptide(L)'
;MTTQAYPLMFRNLSPATVVQAVWPERSRVLITVAAFSILGIVTALLLEPEFRSEARIMPEMSNGSGDMFKRLASVAGFAGMDFAETEGLDAVRPDLYPNVLQSTPFILYLIDQPVTTTDDHPTTIGQFLAPENKGWSLKRLFSPGRDETVRHLERSKPAGPVRLSARQRDLADEISERVSAKLDTRSGIITITATMPDANVAAAVAHLAMDYLTQYVTSYRTGKARQDLQFYTQRRNEARQRFQTAQLNVFRYNDQHKYYVVQAATMDKQRLEAELSIAQTVYTELSRQFEQARLKVQERTPVFKVLEPAQVPLKRISPKRTLIVVLSAAIGLVFGVVYVLIRKTDALTSLRIITD
;
A
#
# COMPACT_ATOMS: atom_id res chain seq x y z
N MET A 1 48.79 48.67 21.35
CA MET A 1 47.97 47.48 21.17
C MET A 1 47.03 47.35 22.37
N THR A 2 45.88 47.96 22.30
CA THR A 2 44.84 47.93 23.33
C THR A 2 43.70 47.06 22.84
N THR A 3 43.64 45.85 23.40
CA THR A 3 42.60 44.89 23.17
C THR A 3 41.31 45.39 23.85
N GLN A 4 40.36 45.90 23.08
CA GLN A 4 39.03 46.25 23.59
C GLN A 4 38.29 44.94 23.94
N ALA A 5 38.13 44.70 25.24
CA ALA A 5 37.26 43.65 25.77
C ALA A 5 35.82 44.05 25.59
N TYR A 6 35.09 43.38 24.73
CA TYR A 6 33.64 43.47 24.63
C TYR A 6 33.01 43.00 25.95
N PRO A 7 32.14 43.82 26.59
CA PRO A 7 31.53 43.40 27.85
C PRO A 7 30.51 42.29 27.59
N LEU A 8 30.78 41.11 28.09
CA LEU A 8 29.90 39.97 28.14
C LEU A 8 28.71 40.26 29.07
N MET A 9 27.69 40.98 28.57
CA MET A 9 26.54 41.44 29.35
C MET A 9 25.42 40.39 29.48
N PHE A 10 25.65 39.17 29.03
CA PHE A 10 24.68 38.06 29.13
C PHE A 10 24.88 37.18 30.39
N ARG A 11 25.69 37.57 31.31
CA ARG A 11 26.13 36.69 32.41
C ARG A 11 25.14 36.52 33.56
N ASN A 12 24.08 37.32 33.69
CA ASN A 12 23.07 37.20 34.78
C ASN A 12 21.65 37.54 34.30
N LEU A 13 21.13 36.76 33.34
CA LEU A 13 19.70 36.78 32.98
C LEU A 13 18.93 35.95 34.02
N SER A 14 18.65 36.49 35.21
CA SER A 14 17.69 35.84 36.10
C SER A 14 16.27 36.09 35.57
N PRO A 15 15.34 35.12 35.67
CA PRO A 15 13.95 35.31 35.23
C PRO A 15 13.29 36.57 35.77
N ALA A 16 13.66 36.96 37.00
CA ALA A 16 13.14 38.17 37.63
C ALA A 16 13.55 39.46 36.94
N THR A 17 14.81 39.54 36.43
CA THR A 17 15.28 40.72 35.69
C THR A 17 14.63 40.88 34.36
N VAL A 18 14.31 39.76 33.64
CA VAL A 18 13.58 39.77 32.38
C VAL A 18 12.14 40.28 32.59
N VAL A 19 11.44 39.80 33.64
CA VAL A 19 10.08 40.24 33.96
C VAL A 19 10.05 41.73 34.30
N GLN A 20 10.97 42.25 35.14
CA GLN A 20 11.06 43.67 35.46
C GLN A 20 11.40 44.55 34.25
N ALA A 21 12.16 44.03 33.29
CA ALA A 21 12.48 44.75 32.06
C ALA A 21 11.31 44.80 31.07
N VAL A 22 10.48 43.78 31.01
CA VAL A 22 9.36 43.65 30.05
C VAL A 22 8.07 44.30 30.58
N TRP A 23 7.86 44.34 31.92
CA TRP A 23 6.62 44.86 32.53
C TRP A 23 6.20 46.25 32.08
N PRO A 24 7.07 47.28 32.00
CA PRO A 24 6.70 48.61 31.55
C PRO A 24 6.36 48.67 30.04
N GLU A 25 6.86 47.72 29.24
CA GLU A 25 6.67 47.66 27.78
C GLU A 25 5.70 46.54 27.35
N ARG A 26 4.86 46.05 28.26
CA ARG A 26 3.89 44.95 28.02
C ARG A 26 3.01 45.16 26.80
N SER A 27 2.66 46.43 26.47
CA SER A 27 1.84 46.77 25.32
C SER A 27 2.54 46.39 23.98
N ARG A 28 3.85 46.54 23.88
CA ARG A 28 4.62 46.16 22.69
C ARG A 28 4.73 44.65 22.58
N VAL A 29 4.95 43.95 23.68
CA VAL A 29 4.94 42.47 23.66
C VAL A 29 3.55 41.96 23.28
N LEU A 30 2.46 42.56 23.79
CA LEU A 30 1.10 42.18 23.37
C LEU A 30 0.84 42.43 21.88
N ILE A 31 1.34 43.55 21.33
CA ILE A 31 1.21 43.85 19.90
C ILE A 31 1.97 42.80 19.05
N THR A 32 3.18 42.38 19.43
CA THR A 32 3.92 41.33 18.70
C THR A 32 3.23 39.99 18.81
N VAL A 33 2.73 39.60 19.98
CA VAL A 33 1.95 38.37 20.15
C VAL A 33 0.69 38.40 19.30
N ALA A 34 -0.04 39.52 19.30
CA ALA A 34 -1.24 39.69 18.47
C ALA A 34 -0.93 39.56 16.95
N ALA A 35 0.15 40.23 16.51
CA ALA A 35 0.58 40.15 15.09
C ALA A 35 0.93 38.72 14.66
N PHE A 36 1.70 38.01 15.49
CA PHE A 36 2.05 36.60 15.20
C PHE A 36 0.83 35.65 15.32
N SER A 37 -0.11 35.94 16.23
CA SER A 37 -1.37 35.19 16.36
C SER A 37 -2.23 35.36 15.10
N ILE A 38 -2.35 36.60 14.57
CA ILE A 38 -3.08 36.88 13.32
C ILE A 38 -2.41 36.16 12.16
N LEU A 39 -1.08 36.21 12.07
CA LEU A 39 -0.34 35.46 11.06
C LEU A 39 -0.58 33.96 11.18
N GLY A 40 -0.60 33.41 12.41
CA GLY A 40 -0.93 32.02 12.68
C GLY A 40 -2.36 31.63 12.29
N ILE A 41 -3.34 32.52 12.48
CA ILE A 41 -4.72 32.31 12.03
C ILE A 41 -4.79 32.28 10.50
N VAL A 42 -4.14 33.24 9.84
CA VAL A 42 -4.10 33.32 8.37
C VAL A 42 -3.47 32.05 7.78
N THR A 43 -2.32 31.61 8.29
CA THR A 43 -1.67 30.37 7.84
C THR A 43 -2.54 29.15 8.11
N ALA A 44 -3.19 29.04 9.27
CA ALA A 44 -4.07 27.93 9.62
C ALA A 44 -5.35 27.86 8.75
N LEU A 45 -5.80 28.99 8.19
CA LEU A 45 -6.94 29.05 7.24
C LEU A 45 -6.54 28.73 5.80
N LEU A 46 -5.31 29.10 5.40
CA LEU A 46 -4.78 28.85 4.06
C LEU A 46 -4.37 27.40 3.83
N LEU A 47 -4.06 26.65 4.89
CA LEU A 47 -3.73 25.22 4.76
C LEU A 47 -4.99 24.42 4.43
N GLU A 48 -4.87 23.53 3.44
CA GLU A 48 -5.95 22.64 3.02
C GLU A 48 -6.30 21.63 4.12
N PRO A 49 -7.60 21.33 4.30
CA PRO A 49 -8.02 20.29 5.23
C PRO A 49 -7.61 18.92 4.68
N GLU A 50 -7.25 18.01 5.59
CA GLU A 50 -6.98 16.60 5.25
C GLU A 50 -7.90 15.69 6.05
N PHE A 51 -8.42 14.69 5.35
CA PHE A 51 -9.30 13.67 5.90
C PHE A 51 -8.62 12.32 5.79
N ARG A 52 -8.77 11.51 6.84
CA ARG A 52 -8.22 10.16 6.88
C ARG A 52 -9.33 9.13 6.96
N SER A 53 -9.29 8.17 6.03
CA SER A 53 -10.10 6.97 6.09
C SER A 53 -9.23 5.76 6.37
N GLU A 54 -9.75 4.84 7.17
CA GLU A 54 -9.08 3.60 7.52
C GLU A 54 -9.97 2.41 7.14
N ALA A 55 -9.36 1.37 6.60
CA ALA A 55 -9.98 0.06 6.39
C ALA A 55 -9.14 -0.99 7.10
N ARG A 56 -9.80 -1.98 7.74
CA ARG A 56 -9.11 -3.04 8.48
C ARG A 56 -9.53 -4.39 7.95
N ILE A 57 -8.53 -5.17 7.54
CA ILE A 57 -8.71 -6.54 7.06
C ILE A 57 -7.85 -7.49 7.87
N MET A 58 -8.35 -8.70 8.03
CA MET A 58 -7.61 -9.78 8.66
C MET A 58 -7.52 -10.93 7.65
N PRO A 59 -6.31 -11.34 7.23
CA PRO A 59 -6.14 -12.55 6.44
C PRO A 59 -6.47 -13.75 7.34
N GLU A 60 -7.36 -14.62 6.90
CA GLU A 60 -7.48 -15.93 7.52
C GLU A 60 -6.18 -16.69 7.23
N MET A 61 -5.34 -16.77 8.24
CA MET A 61 -4.26 -17.74 8.23
C MET A 61 -4.95 -19.11 8.28
N SER A 62 -5.04 -19.80 7.15
CA SER A 62 -5.32 -21.21 7.22
C SER A 62 -4.15 -21.80 8.01
N ASN A 63 -4.38 -22.04 9.29
CA ASN A 63 -3.56 -22.92 10.09
C ASN A 63 -3.66 -24.28 9.40
N GLY A 64 -2.88 -24.43 8.32
CA GLY A 64 -2.74 -25.70 7.66
C GLY A 64 -2.41 -26.70 8.75
N SER A 65 -3.05 -27.85 8.74
CA SER A 65 -2.81 -29.00 9.61
C SER A 65 -1.33 -29.30 9.87
N GLY A 66 -0.41 -28.69 9.11
CA GLY A 66 1.04 -28.72 9.30
C GLY A 66 1.53 -28.12 10.61
N ASP A 67 0.90 -27.08 11.15
CA ASP A 67 1.37 -26.46 12.40
C ASP A 67 0.89 -27.25 13.62
N MET A 68 -0.29 -27.87 13.53
CA MET A 68 -0.77 -28.81 14.53
C MET A 68 0.05 -30.13 14.51
N PHE A 69 0.43 -30.58 13.29
CA PHE A 69 1.30 -31.74 13.12
C PHE A 69 2.73 -31.46 13.61
N LYS A 70 3.29 -30.28 13.37
CA LYS A 70 4.60 -29.88 13.93
C LYS A 70 4.58 -29.83 15.45
N ARG A 71 3.52 -29.33 16.05
CA ARG A 71 3.36 -29.31 17.52
C ARG A 71 3.17 -30.74 18.08
N LEU A 72 2.41 -31.59 17.41
CA LEU A 72 2.26 -32.99 17.77
C LEU A 72 3.56 -33.78 17.54
N ALA A 73 4.29 -33.56 16.46
CA ALA A 73 5.57 -34.19 16.19
C ALA A 73 6.66 -33.79 17.21
N SER A 74 6.66 -32.52 17.65
CA SER A 74 7.58 -32.04 18.69
C SER A 74 7.25 -32.65 20.07
N VAL A 75 5.98 -32.91 20.38
CA VAL A 75 5.54 -33.55 21.63
C VAL A 75 5.72 -35.07 21.57
N ALA A 76 5.62 -35.70 20.40
CA ALA A 76 5.72 -37.16 20.22
C ALA A 76 7.15 -37.69 20.00
N GLY A 77 8.19 -36.84 20.10
CA GLY A 77 9.59 -37.29 20.01
C GLY A 77 10.07 -37.70 18.61
N PHE A 78 9.30 -37.44 17.55
CA PHE A 78 9.71 -37.67 16.15
C PHE A 78 10.61 -36.56 15.58
N ALA A 79 11.46 -35.97 16.41
CA ALA A 79 12.35 -34.85 16.04
C ALA A 79 13.52 -35.24 15.11
N GLY A 80 13.50 -36.43 14.53
CA GLY A 80 14.57 -36.91 13.63
C GLY A 80 14.15 -37.18 12.19
N MET A 81 12.90 -37.02 11.84
CA MET A 81 12.46 -37.16 10.45
C MET A 81 12.32 -35.77 9.83
N ASP A 82 13.18 -35.52 8.86
CA ASP A 82 13.24 -34.28 8.07
C ASP A 82 11.99 -34.14 7.17
N PHE A 83 10.84 -33.82 7.80
CA PHE A 83 9.62 -33.40 7.08
C PHE A 83 9.72 -31.94 6.60
N ALA A 84 10.94 -31.44 6.47
CA ALA A 84 11.28 -30.10 6.05
C ALA A 84 11.35 -29.97 4.51
N GLU A 85 10.51 -30.60 3.75
CA GLU A 85 10.11 -30.09 2.45
C GLU A 85 8.89 -29.20 2.63
N THR A 86 9.09 -28.07 3.23
CA THR A 86 8.97 -26.66 2.77
C THR A 86 7.86 -26.41 1.73
N GLU A 87 6.69 -27.01 1.87
CA GLU A 87 5.50 -26.48 1.18
C GLU A 87 5.01 -25.14 1.76
N GLY A 88 5.68 -24.63 2.82
CA GLY A 88 5.29 -23.40 3.53
C GLY A 88 5.99 -22.11 3.10
N LEU A 89 7.01 -22.16 2.22
CA LEU A 89 7.80 -20.96 1.85
C LEU A 89 7.19 -20.14 0.72
N ASP A 90 6.14 -20.61 0.09
CA ASP A 90 5.46 -19.91 -1.02
C ASP A 90 4.33 -18.96 -0.55
N ALA A 91 4.14 -18.80 0.76
CA ALA A 91 3.20 -17.82 1.30
C ALA A 91 3.85 -16.44 1.23
N VAL A 92 3.27 -15.52 0.45
CA VAL A 92 3.62 -14.09 0.56
C VAL A 92 3.50 -13.74 2.04
N ARG A 93 4.64 -13.42 2.62
CA ARG A 93 4.71 -13.10 4.05
C ARG A 93 3.85 -11.85 4.29
N PRO A 94 2.98 -11.84 5.30
CA PRO A 94 2.08 -10.71 5.55
C PRO A 94 2.82 -9.38 5.80
N ASP A 95 4.08 -9.43 6.22
CA ASP A 95 4.96 -8.27 6.37
C ASP A 95 5.29 -7.57 5.04
N LEU A 96 5.12 -8.24 3.89
CA LEU A 96 5.32 -7.65 2.57
C LEU A 96 4.06 -6.94 2.02
N TYR A 97 2.89 -7.14 2.62
CA TYR A 97 1.64 -6.54 2.13
C TYR A 97 1.66 -5.00 2.09
N PRO A 98 2.26 -4.29 3.06
CA PRO A 98 2.42 -2.85 2.96
C PRO A 98 3.18 -2.40 1.70
N ASN A 99 4.21 -3.16 1.30
CA ASN A 99 5.02 -2.83 0.13
C ASN A 99 4.25 -2.95 -1.20
N VAL A 100 3.18 -3.76 -1.23
CA VAL A 100 2.31 -3.88 -2.41
C VAL A 100 1.61 -2.54 -2.69
N LEU A 101 1.16 -1.84 -1.65
CA LEU A 101 0.50 -0.53 -1.80
C LEU A 101 1.47 0.63 -2.07
N GLN A 102 2.78 0.40 -1.96
CA GLN A 102 3.83 1.34 -2.36
C GLN A 102 4.43 1.01 -3.72
N SER A 103 3.94 -0.07 -4.37
CA SER A 103 4.47 -0.50 -5.65
C SER A 103 3.98 0.37 -6.81
N THR A 104 4.84 0.57 -7.81
CA THR A 104 4.49 1.30 -9.04
C THR A 104 3.21 0.78 -9.72
N PRO A 105 2.98 -0.55 -9.84
CA PRO A 105 1.73 -1.07 -10.41
C PRO A 105 0.47 -0.63 -9.67
N PHE A 106 0.50 -0.60 -8.34
CA PHE A 106 -0.62 -0.12 -7.53
C PHE A 106 -0.87 1.37 -7.75
N ILE A 107 0.19 2.16 -7.75
CA ILE A 107 0.10 3.62 -7.90
C ILE A 107 -0.48 3.98 -9.28
N LEU A 108 0.00 3.33 -10.34
CA LEU A 108 -0.54 3.53 -11.70
C LEU A 108 -2.00 3.08 -11.80
N TYR A 109 -2.35 1.96 -11.17
CA TYR A 109 -3.74 1.53 -11.07
C TYR A 109 -4.61 2.60 -10.40
N LEU A 110 -4.14 3.17 -9.29
CA LEU A 110 -4.90 4.14 -8.50
C LEU A 110 -5.10 5.46 -9.24
N ILE A 111 -4.09 5.97 -9.96
CA ILE A 111 -4.16 7.22 -10.74
C ILE A 111 -5.34 7.21 -11.72
N ASP A 112 -5.60 6.07 -12.35
CA ASP A 112 -6.65 5.93 -13.38
C ASP A 112 -8.04 5.64 -12.80
N GLN A 113 -8.19 5.43 -11.46
CA GLN A 113 -9.48 5.10 -10.87
C GLN A 113 -10.39 6.32 -10.79
N PRO A 114 -11.68 6.16 -11.19
CA PRO A 114 -12.68 7.20 -11.03
C PRO A 114 -13.08 7.32 -9.56
N VAL A 115 -13.22 8.54 -9.08
CA VAL A 115 -13.71 8.88 -7.73
C VAL A 115 -14.68 10.04 -7.82
N THR A 116 -15.58 10.11 -6.84
CA THR A 116 -16.54 11.21 -6.71
C THR A 116 -16.15 12.04 -5.50
N THR A 117 -15.97 13.34 -5.70
CA THR A 117 -15.69 14.30 -4.61
C THR A 117 -16.95 14.57 -3.78
N THR A 118 -16.79 15.22 -2.65
CA THR A 118 -17.93 15.64 -1.79
C THR A 118 -18.90 16.57 -2.53
N ASP A 119 -18.42 17.32 -3.54
CA ASP A 119 -19.23 18.20 -4.40
C ASP A 119 -19.90 17.47 -5.57
N ASP A 120 -19.92 16.13 -5.56
CA ASP A 120 -20.51 15.24 -6.57
C ASP A 120 -19.91 15.38 -7.99
N HIS A 121 -18.65 15.80 -8.06
CA HIS A 121 -17.91 15.87 -9.33
C HIS A 121 -17.15 14.57 -9.59
N PRO A 122 -17.47 13.83 -10.66
CA PRO A 122 -16.70 12.66 -11.05
C PRO A 122 -15.33 13.09 -11.61
N THR A 123 -14.27 12.55 -11.07
CA THR A 123 -12.89 12.82 -11.51
C THR A 123 -12.03 11.58 -11.34
N THR A 124 -10.83 11.54 -11.91
CA THR A 124 -9.85 10.50 -11.59
C THR A 124 -8.96 10.95 -10.45
N ILE A 125 -8.42 10.00 -9.69
CA ILE A 125 -7.51 10.32 -8.57
C ILE A 125 -6.32 11.13 -9.07
N GLY A 126 -5.78 10.78 -10.26
CA GLY A 126 -4.67 11.51 -10.87
C GLY A 126 -5.04 12.96 -11.26
N GLN A 127 -6.27 13.22 -11.68
CA GLN A 127 -6.74 14.60 -11.96
C GLN A 127 -7.03 15.35 -10.66
N PHE A 128 -7.57 14.69 -9.66
CA PHE A 128 -7.88 15.26 -8.35
C PHE A 128 -6.61 15.75 -7.61
N LEU A 129 -5.53 14.97 -7.67
CA LEU A 129 -4.24 15.33 -7.07
C LEU A 129 -3.37 16.22 -7.97
N ALA A 130 -3.71 16.33 -9.26
CA ALA A 130 -2.93 17.16 -10.20
C ALA A 130 -2.96 18.64 -9.81
N PRO A 131 -1.82 19.33 -9.76
CA PRO A 131 -1.72 20.71 -9.31
C PRO A 131 -2.36 21.76 -10.25
N GLU A 132 -3.01 21.35 -11.34
CA GLU A 132 -3.52 22.26 -12.37
C GLU A 132 -4.64 23.22 -11.90
N ASN A 133 -5.33 22.92 -10.80
CA ASN A 133 -6.48 23.72 -10.35
C ASN A 133 -6.32 24.44 -9.01
N LYS A 134 -5.15 24.36 -8.37
CA LYS A 134 -4.97 25.02 -7.06
C LYS A 134 -4.32 26.38 -7.23
N GLY A 135 -5.17 27.40 -7.20
CA GLY A 135 -4.79 28.80 -7.25
C GLY A 135 -3.75 29.16 -6.17
N TRP A 136 -2.76 29.91 -6.59
CA TRP A 136 -1.77 30.62 -5.78
C TRP A 136 -0.81 29.76 -4.94
N SER A 137 -0.04 28.93 -5.61
CA SER A 137 1.17 28.33 -5.02
C SER A 137 2.37 29.24 -5.36
N LEU A 138 3.06 29.77 -4.35
CA LEU A 138 4.32 30.49 -4.49
C LEU A 138 5.42 29.71 -5.26
N LYS A 139 5.27 28.38 -5.38
CA LYS A 139 6.11 27.51 -6.22
C LYS A 139 6.06 27.85 -7.71
N ARG A 140 4.99 28.48 -8.20
CA ARG A 140 4.83 28.84 -9.61
C ARG A 140 5.75 30.00 -10.04
N LEU A 141 6.23 30.80 -9.08
CA LEU A 141 7.15 31.91 -9.36
C LEU A 141 8.59 31.46 -9.62
N PHE A 142 8.95 30.23 -9.26
CA PHE A 142 10.32 29.72 -9.36
C PHE A 142 10.49 28.47 -10.24
N SER A 143 9.44 27.99 -10.92
CA SER A 143 9.54 26.87 -11.88
C SER A 143 9.24 27.36 -13.30
N PRO A 144 10.21 27.32 -14.23
CA PRO A 144 9.95 27.60 -15.64
C PRO A 144 9.06 26.48 -16.21
N GLY A 145 7.91 26.88 -16.78
CA GLY A 145 6.90 26.00 -17.32
C GLY A 145 7.43 25.02 -18.38
N ARG A 146 7.03 23.78 -18.26
CA ARG A 146 7.09 22.79 -19.31
C ARG A 146 5.69 22.23 -19.49
N ASP A 147 4.97 22.78 -20.46
CA ASP A 147 3.70 22.26 -20.94
C ASP A 147 3.97 20.94 -21.67
N GLU A 148 3.72 19.80 -21.02
CA GLU A 148 3.58 18.53 -21.71
C GLU A 148 2.10 18.14 -21.72
N THR A 149 1.50 18.27 -22.89
CA THR A 149 0.17 17.77 -23.23
C THR A 149 0.01 16.30 -22.81
N VAL A 150 -1.02 16.03 -22.03
CA VAL A 150 -1.43 14.69 -21.61
C VAL A 150 -1.77 13.87 -22.85
N ARG A 151 -0.85 13.06 -23.33
CA ARG A 151 -1.18 11.97 -24.26
C ARG A 151 -1.83 10.85 -23.46
N HIS A 152 -3.06 10.50 -23.82
CA HIS A 152 -3.70 9.28 -23.38
C HIS A 152 -2.74 8.11 -23.54
N LEU A 153 -2.45 7.41 -22.42
CA LEU A 153 -1.61 6.24 -22.43
C LEU A 153 -2.34 5.10 -23.15
N GLU A 154 -1.96 4.84 -24.40
CA GLU A 154 -2.23 3.53 -25.00
C GLU A 154 -1.65 2.45 -24.09
N ARG A 155 -2.50 1.50 -23.74
CA ARG A 155 -2.13 0.28 -22.99
C ARG A 155 -1.16 -0.56 -23.77
N SER A 156 0.10 -0.17 -23.82
CA SER A 156 1.19 -1.02 -24.31
C SER A 156 1.41 -2.16 -23.33
N LYS A 157 1.31 -3.39 -23.81
CA LYS A 157 1.73 -4.59 -23.07
C LYS A 157 3.15 -4.37 -22.54
N PRO A 158 3.44 -4.65 -21.25
CA PRO A 158 4.74 -4.37 -20.66
C PRO A 158 5.77 -5.39 -21.15
N ALA A 159 6.44 -5.10 -22.24
CA ALA A 159 7.61 -5.84 -22.71
C ALA A 159 8.91 -5.03 -22.59
N GLY A 160 8.98 -4.07 -21.64
CA GLY A 160 10.14 -3.23 -21.43
C GLY A 160 10.11 -2.50 -20.06
N PRO A 161 11.20 -1.77 -19.71
CA PRO A 161 11.23 -1.00 -18.47
C PRO A 161 10.11 0.07 -18.47
N VAL A 162 9.36 0.13 -17.37
CA VAL A 162 8.29 1.11 -17.18
C VAL A 162 8.93 2.51 -17.15
N ARG A 163 8.57 3.36 -18.11
CA ARG A 163 9.01 4.76 -18.16
C ARG A 163 7.88 5.65 -17.65
N LEU A 164 8.06 6.18 -16.46
CA LEU A 164 7.16 7.18 -15.90
C LEU A 164 7.54 8.56 -16.46
N SER A 165 6.55 9.36 -16.86
CA SER A 165 6.75 10.78 -17.09
C SER A 165 7.09 11.50 -15.79
N ALA A 166 7.68 12.70 -15.85
CA ALA A 166 7.99 13.49 -14.65
C ALA A 166 6.73 13.72 -13.80
N ARG A 167 5.61 14.06 -14.42
CA ARG A 167 4.31 14.26 -13.76
C ARG A 167 3.79 12.98 -13.08
N GLN A 168 3.93 11.82 -13.75
CA GLN A 168 3.53 10.54 -13.14
C GLN A 168 4.40 10.18 -11.94
N ARG A 169 5.67 10.57 -11.95
CA ARG A 169 6.57 10.35 -10.82
C ARG A 169 6.18 11.22 -9.63
N ASP A 170 5.93 12.52 -9.87
CA ASP A 170 5.49 13.43 -8.81
C ASP A 170 4.16 12.99 -8.18
N LEU A 171 3.19 12.53 -9.00
CA LEU A 171 1.95 11.94 -8.51
C LEU A 171 2.17 10.62 -7.76
N ALA A 172 3.13 9.81 -8.21
CA ALA A 172 3.45 8.55 -7.55
C ALA A 172 4.04 8.78 -6.15
N ASP A 173 4.94 9.74 -6.03
CA ASP A 173 5.52 10.13 -4.75
C ASP A 173 4.43 10.68 -3.80
N GLU A 174 3.54 11.56 -4.29
CA GLU A 174 2.43 12.09 -3.51
C GLU A 174 1.45 10.99 -3.04
N ILE A 175 1.09 10.04 -3.91
CA ILE A 175 0.20 8.92 -3.55
C ILE A 175 0.88 8.00 -2.52
N SER A 176 2.17 7.73 -2.66
CA SER A 176 2.91 6.87 -1.74
C SER A 176 2.98 7.44 -0.31
N GLU A 177 2.99 8.77 -0.17
CA GLU A 177 2.93 9.45 1.12
C GLU A 177 1.52 9.44 1.72
N ARG A 178 0.48 9.46 0.87
CA ARG A 178 -0.92 9.56 1.28
C ARG A 178 -1.61 8.23 1.55
N VAL A 179 -1.13 7.14 0.95
CA VAL A 179 -1.69 5.79 1.09
C VAL A 179 -0.66 4.87 1.72
N SER A 180 -1.04 4.24 2.81
CA SER A 180 -0.16 3.32 3.53
C SER A 180 -0.93 2.13 4.08
N ALA A 181 -0.24 1.01 4.27
CA ALA A 181 -0.75 -0.11 5.03
C ALA A 181 0.20 -0.45 6.17
N LYS A 182 -0.35 -0.88 7.28
CA LYS A 182 0.40 -1.31 8.45
C LYS A 182 -0.10 -2.65 8.92
N LEU A 183 0.80 -3.61 9.03
CA LEU A 183 0.52 -4.90 9.66
C LEU A 183 0.80 -4.79 11.16
N ASP A 184 -0.19 -5.10 11.97
CA ASP A 184 0.02 -5.39 13.39
C ASP A 184 0.42 -6.86 13.52
N THR A 185 1.68 -7.11 13.80
CA THR A 185 2.24 -8.48 13.93
C THR A 185 1.66 -9.25 15.09
N ARG A 186 1.06 -8.57 16.07
CA ARG A 186 0.47 -9.20 17.26
C ARG A 186 -0.93 -9.73 16.99
N SER A 187 -1.75 -8.95 16.29
CA SER A 187 -3.14 -9.32 15.98
C SER A 187 -3.30 -9.91 14.58
N GLY A 188 -2.30 -9.74 13.68
CA GLY A 188 -2.40 -10.10 12.27
C GLY A 188 -3.30 -9.17 11.45
N ILE A 189 -3.79 -8.08 12.04
CA ILE A 189 -4.68 -7.12 11.38
C ILE A 189 -3.85 -6.21 10.47
N ILE A 190 -4.32 -6.00 9.26
CA ILE A 190 -3.77 -5.05 8.31
C ILE A 190 -4.68 -3.82 8.32
N THR A 191 -4.13 -2.68 8.73
CA THR A 191 -4.80 -1.39 8.68
C THR A 191 -4.30 -0.63 7.45
N ILE A 192 -5.21 -0.33 6.54
CA ILE A 192 -4.98 0.46 5.33
C ILE A 192 -5.47 1.86 5.62
N THR A 193 -4.63 2.85 5.39
CA THR A 193 -4.91 4.26 5.68
C THR A 193 -4.75 5.07 4.41
N ALA A 194 -5.76 5.88 4.08
CA ALA A 194 -5.69 6.88 3.02
C ALA A 194 -5.99 8.28 3.59
N THR A 195 -5.12 9.24 3.27
CA THR A 195 -5.24 10.64 3.71
C THR A 195 -5.38 11.54 2.48
N MET A 196 -6.54 12.18 2.32
CA MET A 196 -6.87 12.98 1.13
C MET A 196 -7.49 14.32 1.52
N PRO A 197 -7.44 15.35 0.64
CA PRO A 197 -8.06 16.65 0.88
C PRO A 197 -9.60 16.60 0.95
N ASP A 198 -10.21 15.53 0.41
CA ASP A 198 -11.65 15.32 0.39
C ASP A 198 -12.03 14.04 1.15
N ALA A 199 -13.15 14.08 1.90
CA ALA A 199 -13.59 12.97 2.75
C ALA A 199 -14.07 11.75 1.94
N ASN A 200 -14.83 11.99 0.84
CA ASN A 200 -15.32 10.92 -0.01
C ASN A 200 -14.18 10.26 -0.77
N VAL A 201 -13.24 11.06 -1.28
CA VAL A 201 -12.05 10.55 -1.96
C VAL A 201 -11.17 9.73 -1.01
N ALA A 202 -11.02 10.16 0.25
CA ALA A 202 -10.26 9.38 1.25
C ALA A 202 -10.87 8.00 1.48
N ALA A 203 -12.20 7.91 1.60
CA ALA A 203 -12.89 6.63 1.76
C ALA A 203 -12.80 5.76 0.50
N ALA A 204 -12.99 6.35 -0.68
CA ALA A 204 -12.87 5.63 -1.95
C ALA A 204 -11.47 5.06 -2.16
N VAL A 205 -10.42 5.85 -1.90
CA VAL A 205 -9.02 5.41 -2.03
C VAL A 205 -8.68 4.30 -1.04
N ALA A 206 -9.13 4.41 0.22
CA ALA A 206 -8.93 3.35 1.21
C ALA A 206 -9.62 2.04 0.79
N HIS A 207 -10.82 2.12 0.21
CA HIS A 207 -11.56 0.97 -0.31
C HIS A 207 -10.85 0.33 -1.51
N LEU A 208 -10.46 1.14 -2.50
CA LEU A 208 -9.72 0.69 -3.68
C LEU A 208 -8.38 0.04 -3.31
N ALA A 209 -7.66 0.59 -2.33
CA ALA A 209 -6.42 0.03 -1.83
C ALA A 209 -6.64 -1.33 -1.14
N MET A 210 -7.72 -1.46 -0.37
CA MET A 210 -8.12 -2.72 0.26
C MET A 210 -8.44 -3.80 -0.78
N ASP A 211 -9.22 -3.46 -1.80
CA ASP A 211 -9.62 -4.38 -2.86
C ASP A 211 -8.42 -4.81 -3.70
N TYR A 212 -7.56 -3.85 -4.08
CA TYR A 212 -6.33 -4.15 -4.82
C TYR A 212 -5.42 -5.10 -4.06
N LEU A 213 -5.17 -4.83 -2.77
CA LEU A 213 -4.33 -5.69 -1.93
C LEU A 213 -4.90 -7.10 -1.83
N THR A 214 -6.20 -7.20 -1.57
CA THR A 214 -6.89 -8.49 -1.47
C THR A 214 -6.81 -9.29 -2.77
N GLN A 215 -7.06 -8.63 -3.90
CA GLN A 215 -6.98 -9.25 -5.22
C GLN A 215 -5.54 -9.64 -5.59
N TYR A 216 -4.57 -8.78 -5.32
CA TYR A 216 -3.16 -9.04 -5.60
C TYR A 216 -2.66 -10.27 -4.84
N VAL A 217 -2.88 -10.33 -3.52
CA VAL A 217 -2.46 -11.45 -2.68
C VAL A 217 -3.15 -12.74 -3.09
N THR A 218 -4.47 -12.68 -3.37
CA THR A 218 -5.23 -13.85 -3.81
C THR A 218 -4.71 -14.38 -5.15
N SER A 219 -4.50 -13.50 -6.13
CA SER A 219 -4.00 -13.90 -7.45
C SER A 219 -2.58 -14.47 -7.39
N TYR A 220 -1.71 -13.87 -6.57
CA TYR A 220 -0.35 -14.35 -6.39
C TYR A 220 -0.32 -15.75 -5.75
N ARG A 221 -1.06 -15.95 -4.64
CA ARG A 221 -1.09 -17.25 -3.93
C ARG A 221 -1.71 -18.38 -4.74
N THR A 222 -2.72 -18.08 -5.54
CA THR A 222 -3.41 -19.07 -6.36
C THR A 222 -2.80 -19.26 -7.75
N GLY A 223 -1.91 -18.37 -8.18
CA GLY A 223 -1.40 -18.33 -9.56
C GLY A 223 -0.80 -19.66 -10.03
N LYS A 224 0.15 -20.22 -9.25
CA LYS A 224 0.77 -21.51 -9.59
C LYS A 224 -0.21 -22.66 -9.53
N ALA A 225 -1.06 -22.72 -8.50
CA ALA A 225 -2.06 -23.78 -8.38
C ALA A 225 -3.06 -23.76 -9.56
N ARG A 226 -3.42 -22.57 -10.05
CA ARG A 226 -4.27 -22.44 -11.26
C ARG A 226 -3.56 -22.91 -12.52
N GLN A 227 -2.26 -22.62 -12.67
CA GLN A 227 -1.47 -23.13 -13.78
C GLN A 227 -1.39 -24.66 -13.77
N ASP A 228 -1.13 -25.27 -12.60
CA ASP A 228 -1.13 -26.72 -12.43
C ASP A 228 -2.49 -27.31 -12.77
N LEU A 229 -3.59 -26.71 -12.30
CA LEU A 229 -4.95 -27.14 -12.63
C LEU A 229 -5.22 -27.06 -14.14
N GLN A 230 -4.80 -26.00 -14.81
CA GLN A 230 -4.94 -25.87 -16.26
C GLN A 230 -4.15 -26.94 -16.99
N PHE A 231 -2.92 -27.21 -16.58
CA PHE A 231 -2.08 -28.27 -17.13
C PHE A 231 -2.74 -29.65 -16.99
N TYR A 232 -3.17 -30.03 -15.77
CA TYR A 232 -3.82 -31.33 -15.55
C TYR A 232 -5.18 -31.43 -16.25
N THR A 233 -5.91 -30.32 -16.41
CA THR A 233 -7.15 -30.28 -17.19
C THR A 233 -6.91 -30.67 -18.64
N GLN A 234 -5.90 -30.08 -19.26
CA GLN A 234 -5.55 -30.39 -20.65
C GLN A 234 -5.06 -31.84 -20.79
N ARG A 235 -4.15 -32.30 -19.94
CA ARG A 235 -3.60 -33.66 -19.97
C ARG A 235 -4.66 -34.74 -19.78
N ARG A 236 -5.58 -34.51 -18.82
CA ARG A 236 -6.71 -35.42 -18.61
C ARG A 236 -7.62 -35.51 -19.84
N ASN A 237 -7.90 -34.41 -20.50
CA ASN A 237 -8.73 -34.39 -21.70
C ASN A 237 -8.06 -35.13 -22.86
N GLU A 238 -6.74 -34.95 -23.06
CA GLU A 238 -5.96 -35.72 -24.04
C GLU A 238 -5.97 -37.23 -23.73
N ALA A 239 -5.76 -37.60 -22.46
CA ALA A 239 -5.79 -38.99 -22.03
C ALA A 239 -7.18 -39.62 -22.19
N ARG A 240 -8.27 -38.85 -21.90
CA ARG A 240 -9.65 -39.29 -22.14
C ARG A 240 -9.90 -39.62 -23.60
N GLN A 241 -9.42 -38.80 -24.54
CA GLN A 241 -9.55 -39.06 -25.97
C GLN A 241 -8.80 -40.32 -26.37
N ARG A 242 -7.56 -40.52 -25.89
CA ARG A 242 -6.80 -41.73 -26.12
C ARG A 242 -7.48 -42.99 -25.59
N PHE A 243 -7.99 -42.93 -24.38
CA PHE A 243 -8.76 -43.99 -23.76
C PHE A 243 -10.01 -44.35 -24.58
N GLN A 244 -10.79 -43.37 -25.03
CA GLN A 244 -11.98 -43.59 -25.87
C GLN A 244 -11.59 -44.17 -27.22
N THR A 245 -10.51 -43.72 -27.84
CA THR A 245 -10.03 -44.26 -29.09
C THR A 245 -9.57 -45.71 -28.93
N ALA A 246 -8.79 -46.04 -27.92
CA ALA A 246 -8.34 -47.41 -27.65
C ALA A 246 -9.54 -48.32 -27.37
N GLN A 247 -10.54 -47.85 -26.62
CA GLN A 247 -11.76 -48.60 -26.38
C GLN A 247 -12.53 -48.90 -27.65
N LEU A 248 -12.69 -47.92 -28.56
CA LEU A 248 -13.34 -48.09 -29.84
C LEU A 248 -12.55 -49.07 -30.75
N ASN A 249 -11.23 -49.04 -30.70
CA ASN A 249 -10.38 -49.95 -31.48
C ASN A 249 -10.57 -51.40 -31.05
N VAL A 250 -10.62 -51.66 -29.73
CA VAL A 250 -10.92 -53.01 -29.21
C VAL A 250 -12.32 -53.46 -29.64
N PHE A 251 -13.35 -52.58 -29.51
CA PHE A 251 -14.69 -52.93 -29.95
C PHE A 251 -14.76 -53.24 -31.43
N ARG A 252 -14.19 -52.40 -32.31
CA ARG A 252 -14.17 -52.63 -33.75
C ARG A 252 -13.45 -53.94 -34.09
N TYR A 253 -12.32 -54.21 -33.45
CA TYR A 253 -11.58 -55.45 -33.68
C TYR A 253 -12.43 -56.67 -33.29
N ASN A 254 -13.05 -56.68 -32.12
CA ASN A 254 -13.91 -57.79 -31.71
C ASN A 254 -15.14 -57.96 -32.59
N ASP A 255 -15.69 -56.88 -33.13
CA ASP A 255 -16.86 -56.94 -34.04
C ASP A 255 -16.49 -57.52 -35.40
N GLN A 256 -15.34 -57.17 -35.92
CA GLN A 256 -14.80 -57.68 -37.23
C GLN A 256 -14.33 -59.12 -37.19
N HIS A 257 -13.91 -59.63 -36.01
CA HIS A 257 -13.29 -60.95 -35.88
C HIS A 257 -14.11 -61.95 -35.06
N LYS A 258 -15.42 -61.79 -35.00
CA LYS A 258 -16.33 -62.66 -34.25
C LYS A 258 -16.21 -64.14 -34.53
N TYR A 259 -15.75 -64.51 -35.75
CA TYR A 259 -15.72 -65.91 -36.25
C TYR A 259 -14.33 -66.45 -36.54
N TYR A 260 -13.24 -65.71 -36.29
CA TYR A 260 -11.89 -66.17 -36.61
C TYR A 260 -11.08 -66.53 -35.36
N VAL A 261 -10.72 -67.79 -35.23
CA VAL A 261 -9.78 -68.25 -34.19
C VAL A 261 -8.43 -68.57 -34.87
N VAL A 262 -7.69 -67.52 -35.20
CA VAL A 262 -6.32 -67.65 -35.77
C VAL A 262 -5.32 -67.06 -34.76
N GLN A 263 -4.18 -67.73 -34.55
CA GLN A 263 -3.17 -67.29 -33.59
C GLN A 263 -2.66 -65.85 -33.84
N ALA A 264 -2.55 -65.42 -35.08
CA ALA A 264 -2.18 -64.05 -35.41
C ALA A 264 -3.21 -63.03 -34.95
N ALA A 265 -4.53 -63.33 -35.05
CA ALA A 265 -5.60 -62.48 -34.55
C ALA A 265 -5.58 -62.31 -33.01
N THR A 266 -5.07 -63.35 -32.30
CA THR A 266 -4.93 -63.31 -30.83
C THR A 266 -3.84 -62.32 -30.40
N MET A 267 -2.74 -62.21 -31.13
CA MET A 267 -1.66 -61.23 -30.85
C MET A 267 -2.10 -59.79 -31.04
N ASP A 268 -2.83 -59.49 -32.11
CA ASP A 268 -3.36 -58.12 -32.35
C ASP A 268 -4.39 -57.72 -31.31
N LYS A 269 -5.25 -58.64 -30.89
CA LYS A 269 -6.21 -58.44 -29.80
C LYS A 269 -5.50 -58.11 -28.49
N GLN A 270 -4.48 -58.93 -28.12
CA GLN A 270 -3.70 -58.67 -26.89
C GLN A 270 -3.00 -57.32 -26.90
N ARG A 271 -2.47 -56.89 -28.08
CA ARG A 271 -1.86 -55.58 -28.23
C ARG A 271 -2.87 -54.44 -28.01
N LEU A 272 -4.08 -54.55 -28.63
CA LEU A 272 -5.13 -53.53 -28.45
C LEU A 272 -5.66 -53.48 -27.01
N GLU A 273 -5.81 -54.63 -26.35
CA GLU A 273 -6.21 -54.72 -24.96
C GLU A 273 -5.15 -54.14 -24.00
N ALA A 274 -3.87 -54.36 -24.31
CA ALA A 274 -2.76 -53.76 -23.56
C ALA A 274 -2.74 -52.22 -23.74
N GLU A 275 -2.95 -51.74 -24.98
CA GLU A 275 -3.07 -50.29 -25.24
C GLU A 275 -4.25 -49.67 -24.50
N LEU A 276 -5.42 -50.32 -24.46
CA LEU A 276 -6.56 -49.89 -23.70
C LEU A 276 -6.26 -49.83 -22.20
N SER A 277 -5.61 -50.87 -21.66
CA SER A 277 -5.21 -50.92 -20.24
C SER A 277 -4.28 -49.76 -19.85
N ILE A 278 -3.25 -49.51 -20.71
CA ILE A 278 -2.34 -48.37 -20.50
C ILE A 278 -3.11 -47.03 -20.54
N ALA A 279 -3.95 -46.84 -21.58
CA ALA A 279 -4.72 -45.62 -21.73
C ALA A 279 -5.69 -45.39 -20.56
N GLN A 280 -6.29 -46.44 -20.02
CA GLN A 280 -7.14 -46.42 -18.86
C GLN A 280 -6.37 -46.01 -17.61
N THR A 281 -5.20 -46.60 -17.37
CA THR A 281 -4.34 -46.30 -16.21
C THR A 281 -3.89 -44.85 -16.26
N VAL A 282 -3.45 -44.34 -17.40
CA VAL A 282 -3.04 -42.96 -17.60
C VAL A 282 -4.21 -41.99 -17.35
N TYR A 283 -5.38 -42.28 -17.88
CA TYR A 283 -6.59 -41.44 -17.68
C TYR A 283 -6.98 -41.41 -16.21
N THR A 284 -6.96 -42.55 -15.51
CA THR A 284 -7.31 -42.63 -14.09
C THR A 284 -6.33 -41.83 -13.23
N GLU A 285 -5.03 -41.96 -13.49
CA GLU A 285 -3.98 -41.23 -12.76
C GLU A 285 -4.09 -39.71 -12.99
N LEU A 286 -4.24 -39.27 -14.26
CA LEU A 286 -4.41 -37.84 -14.55
C LEU A 286 -5.73 -37.29 -13.99
N SER A 287 -6.79 -38.10 -13.90
CA SER A 287 -8.05 -37.70 -13.25
C SER A 287 -7.82 -37.48 -11.76
N ARG A 288 -7.06 -38.32 -11.09
CA ARG A 288 -6.69 -38.16 -9.69
C ARG A 288 -5.87 -36.90 -9.46
N GLN A 289 -4.87 -36.64 -10.31
CA GLN A 289 -4.04 -35.43 -10.23
C GLN A 289 -4.83 -34.16 -10.51
N PHE A 290 -5.77 -34.21 -11.44
CA PHE A 290 -6.70 -33.09 -11.71
C PHE A 290 -7.54 -32.75 -10.46
N GLU A 291 -8.13 -33.72 -9.78
CA GLU A 291 -8.91 -33.46 -8.56
C GLU A 291 -8.01 -32.92 -7.43
N GLN A 292 -6.79 -33.44 -7.29
CA GLN A 292 -5.81 -32.91 -6.33
C GLN A 292 -5.44 -31.45 -6.63
N ALA A 293 -5.17 -31.12 -7.91
CA ALA A 293 -4.87 -29.75 -8.31
C ALA A 293 -6.06 -28.80 -8.06
N ARG A 294 -7.29 -29.28 -8.31
CA ARG A 294 -8.52 -28.54 -8.02
C ARG A 294 -8.68 -28.21 -6.54
N LEU A 295 -8.47 -29.19 -5.67
CA LEU A 295 -8.48 -28.99 -4.22
C LEU A 295 -7.38 -28.02 -3.79
N LYS A 296 -6.17 -28.14 -4.36
CA LYS A 296 -5.04 -27.25 -4.05
C LYS A 296 -5.34 -25.77 -4.40
N VAL A 297 -6.10 -25.50 -5.46
CA VAL A 297 -6.55 -24.12 -5.77
C VAL A 297 -7.48 -23.60 -4.68
N GLN A 298 -8.40 -24.42 -4.18
CA GLN A 298 -9.32 -24.01 -3.10
C GLN A 298 -8.57 -23.78 -1.79
N GLU A 299 -7.66 -24.65 -1.42
CA GLU A 299 -6.84 -24.54 -0.19
C GLU A 299 -5.93 -23.31 -0.19
N ARG A 300 -5.39 -22.94 -1.37
CA ARG A 300 -4.50 -21.79 -1.51
C ARG A 300 -5.23 -20.46 -1.71
N THR A 301 -6.54 -20.46 -1.83
CA THR A 301 -7.32 -19.21 -1.93
C THR A 301 -7.46 -18.58 -0.54
N PRO A 302 -6.73 -17.50 -0.24
CA PRO A 302 -6.84 -16.86 1.05
C PRO A 302 -8.21 -16.19 1.19
N VAL A 303 -8.79 -16.30 2.36
CA VAL A 303 -9.99 -15.56 2.72
C VAL A 303 -9.56 -14.33 3.53
N PHE A 304 -9.93 -13.16 3.05
CA PHE A 304 -9.76 -11.92 3.80
C PHE A 304 -11.08 -11.57 4.47
N LYS A 305 -11.07 -11.45 5.78
CA LYS A 305 -12.22 -10.96 6.53
C LYS A 305 -12.09 -9.45 6.70
N VAL A 306 -13.04 -8.71 6.14
CA VAL A 306 -13.14 -7.28 6.38
C VAL A 306 -13.65 -7.08 7.81
N LEU A 307 -12.81 -6.52 8.68
CA LEU A 307 -13.17 -6.18 10.05
C LEU A 307 -13.86 -4.83 10.12
N GLU A 308 -13.32 -3.86 9.38
CA GLU A 308 -13.85 -2.51 9.29
C GLU A 308 -13.70 -2.02 7.85
N PRO A 309 -14.81 -1.77 7.13
CA PRO A 309 -14.77 -1.19 5.80
C PRO A 309 -14.32 0.26 5.86
N ALA A 310 -13.76 0.77 4.76
CA ALA A 310 -13.45 2.18 4.64
C ALA A 310 -14.68 3.05 4.85
N GLN A 311 -14.59 4.02 5.74
CA GLN A 311 -15.69 4.92 6.09
C GLN A 311 -15.35 6.36 5.71
N VAL A 312 -16.37 7.12 5.33
CA VAL A 312 -16.21 8.55 5.07
C VAL A 312 -15.97 9.29 6.40
N PRO A 313 -14.80 9.91 6.58
CA PRO A 313 -14.46 10.56 7.84
C PRO A 313 -15.28 11.83 8.05
N LEU A 314 -15.89 11.97 9.25
CA LEU A 314 -16.65 13.15 9.62
C LEU A 314 -15.78 14.32 10.11
N LYS A 315 -14.54 14.04 10.50
CA LYS A 315 -13.63 15.04 11.08
C LYS A 315 -12.32 15.08 10.29
N ARG A 316 -11.84 16.31 10.03
CA ARG A 316 -10.49 16.52 9.48
C ARG A 316 -9.41 16.18 10.52
N ILE A 317 -8.28 15.66 10.06
CA ILE A 317 -7.12 15.36 10.88
C ILE A 317 -6.15 16.54 10.91
N SER A 318 -5.94 17.19 9.77
CA SER A 318 -5.01 18.29 9.56
C SER A 318 -5.73 19.47 8.88
N PRO A 319 -5.30 20.73 9.09
CA PRO A 319 -4.37 21.18 10.12
C PRO A 319 -5.04 21.31 11.50
N LYS A 320 -4.28 21.07 12.57
CA LYS A 320 -4.73 21.36 13.94
C LYS A 320 -4.66 22.87 14.19
N ARG A 321 -5.68 23.61 13.75
CA ARG A 321 -5.72 25.09 13.74
C ARG A 321 -5.39 25.71 15.08
N THR A 322 -5.94 25.17 16.17
CA THR A 322 -5.68 25.65 17.53
C THR A 322 -4.20 25.55 17.91
N LEU A 323 -3.54 24.44 17.54
CA LEU A 323 -2.13 24.22 17.82
C LEU A 323 -1.24 25.21 17.05
N ILE A 324 -1.55 25.48 15.77
CA ILE A 324 -0.82 26.46 14.96
C ILE A 324 -0.90 27.84 15.57
N VAL A 325 -2.10 28.28 15.99
CA VAL A 325 -2.32 29.62 16.59
C VAL A 325 -1.58 29.72 17.95
N VAL A 326 -1.67 28.70 18.79
CA VAL A 326 -0.97 28.69 20.09
C VAL A 326 0.56 28.73 19.89
N LEU A 327 1.08 27.95 18.94
CA LEU A 327 2.52 27.94 18.63
C LEU A 327 2.98 29.30 18.08
N SER A 328 2.20 29.90 17.19
CA SER A 328 2.48 31.23 16.64
C SER A 328 2.48 32.31 17.73
N ALA A 329 1.52 32.26 18.66
CA ALA A 329 1.47 33.14 19.78
C ALA A 329 2.68 32.99 20.73
N ALA A 330 3.11 31.76 21.01
CA ALA A 330 4.30 31.48 21.79
C ALA A 330 5.58 32.01 21.13
N ILE A 331 5.71 31.83 19.82
CA ILE A 331 6.82 32.40 19.02
C ILE A 331 6.77 33.93 19.11
N GLY A 332 5.59 34.55 18.92
CA GLY A 332 5.38 35.99 19.04
C GLY A 332 5.78 36.55 20.40
N LEU A 333 5.51 35.80 21.49
CA LEU A 333 5.93 36.15 22.83
C LEU A 333 7.45 36.17 22.97
N VAL A 334 8.13 35.12 22.49
CA VAL A 334 9.60 35.06 22.53
C VAL A 334 10.22 36.21 21.74
N PHE A 335 9.74 36.45 20.53
CA PHE A 335 10.22 37.56 19.70
C PHE A 335 9.92 38.93 20.36
N GLY A 336 8.77 39.10 20.96
CA GLY A 336 8.39 40.34 21.67
C GLY A 336 9.31 40.64 22.87
N VAL A 337 9.63 39.62 23.67
CA VAL A 337 10.57 39.75 24.81
C VAL A 337 11.97 40.09 24.31
N VAL A 338 12.48 39.36 23.28
CA VAL A 338 13.81 39.63 22.72
C VAL A 338 13.90 41.03 22.12
N TYR A 339 12.87 41.48 21.40
CA TYR A 339 12.82 42.83 20.83
C TYR A 339 12.88 43.91 21.90
N VAL A 340 12.13 43.77 23.00
CA VAL A 340 12.16 44.72 24.14
C VAL A 340 13.53 44.73 24.80
N LEU A 341 14.17 43.58 24.99
CA LEU A 341 15.50 43.50 25.59
C LEU A 341 16.57 44.18 24.74
N ILE A 342 16.60 43.92 23.41
CA ILE A 342 17.55 44.56 22.48
C ILE A 342 17.40 46.08 22.54
N ARG A 343 16.17 46.58 22.41
CA ARG A 343 15.92 48.02 22.40
C ARG A 343 16.30 48.73 23.71
N LYS A 344 16.14 48.08 24.87
CA LYS A 344 16.61 48.63 26.15
C LYS A 344 18.13 48.68 26.23
N THR A 345 18.82 47.68 25.64
CA THR A 345 20.29 47.64 25.59
C THR A 345 20.83 48.79 24.73
N ASP A 346 20.23 49.03 23.55
CA ASP A 346 20.61 50.14 22.66
C ASP A 346 20.35 51.51 23.27
N ALA A 347 19.22 51.67 23.98
CA ALA A 347 18.88 52.90 24.71
C ALA A 347 19.87 53.21 25.86
N LEU A 348 20.35 52.22 26.58
CA LEU A 348 21.34 52.34 27.62
C LEU A 348 22.74 52.65 27.05
N THR A 349 23.07 52.13 25.88
CA THR A 349 24.35 52.40 25.22
C THR A 349 24.39 53.81 24.64
N SER A 350 23.29 54.30 24.07
CA SER A 350 23.20 55.67 23.54
C SER A 350 23.24 56.74 24.64
N LEU A 351 22.66 56.47 25.81
CA LEU A 351 22.75 57.39 26.99
C LEU A 351 24.16 57.47 27.54
N ARG A 352 24.96 56.40 27.47
CA ARG A 352 26.34 56.37 27.93
C ARG A 352 27.34 57.13 27.04
N ILE A 353 27.02 57.28 25.76
CA ILE A 353 27.84 58.05 24.77
C ILE A 353 27.62 59.55 24.93
N ILE A 354 26.48 60.02 25.56
CA ILE A 354 26.16 61.40 25.75
C ILE A 354 26.72 61.96 27.10
N THR A 355 27.11 61.05 28.01
CA THR A 355 27.62 61.41 29.35
C THR A 355 29.13 61.29 29.49
N ASP A 356 29.85 60.82 28.49
CA ASP A 356 31.32 60.87 28.31
C ASP A 356 31.69 61.95 27.28
#